data_a2bb00af658ff362660df3acbe62e487
#
_entry.id   a2bb00af658ff362660df3acbe62e487
#
_cell.length_a   1.000
_cell.length_b   1.000
_cell.length_c   1.000
_cell.angle_alpha   90.00
_cell.angle_beta   90.00
_cell.angle_gamma   90.00
#
_symmetry.space_group_name_H-M   'P 1'
#
loop_
_entity.id
_entity.type
_entity.pdbx_description
1 polymer ?
#
loop_
_entity_poly.entity_id
_entity_poly.type
_entity_poly.pdbx_seq_one_letter_code
_entity_poly.pdbx_strand_id
1 'polypeptide(L)'
;RVSVLAYVEGEEDFVDVNGNNIYDAGDSFTDLGRAFRDDNPANETGGLPVYTYDTGEFQVPRVSAAACVAGSGCVGDGVWGAADVRKQATIVFATGSSTIVGTASATMLNLIIADRNGNSMPTGTDVAVDAGTAGSTSPNGATTPGKCGADKAFSAKIANTLAPSQFNIPLVGCVAGSFVNVTTTSPAGLVTRGTVVVQ
;
A
#
# COMPACT_ATOMS: atom_id res chain seq x y z
N ARG A 1 2.79 3.28 -11.50
CA ARG A 1 1.76 2.24 -11.31
C ARG A 1 1.08 1.96 -12.64
N VAL A 2 0.61 0.75 -12.83
CA VAL A 2 -0.19 0.34 -13.98
C VAL A 2 -1.35 -0.51 -13.46
N SER A 3 -2.57 -0.11 -13.75
CA SER A 3 -3.76 -0.90 -13.46
C SER A 3 -4.05 -1.82 -14.65
N VAL A 4 -4.30 -3.09 -14.36
CA VAL A 4 -4.62 -4.12 -15.36
C VAL A 4 -6.01 -4.66 -15.04
N LEU A 5 -6.94 -4.47 -15.96
CA LEU A 5 -8.28 -5.08 -15.90
C LEU A 5 -8.31 -6.30 -16.82
N ALA A 6 -8.62 -7.45 -16.26
CA ALA A 6 -8.99 -8.65 -17.01
C ALA A 6 -10.50 -8.85 -16.90
N TYR A 7 -11.17 -9.09 -18.01
CA TYR A 7 -12.60 -9.36 -18.04
C TYR A 7 -12.97 -10.35 -19.14
N VAL A 8 -14.07 -11.02 -18.93
CA VAL A 8 -14.65 -11.96 -19.90
C VAL A 8 -16.17 -11.91 -19.76
N GLU A 9 -16.86 -12.07 -20.86
CA GLU A 9 -18.32 -12.24 -20.83
C GLU A 9 -18.68 -13.57 -20.13
N GLY A 10 -19.59 -13.48 -19.16
CA GLY A 10 -20.09 -14.59 -18.37
C GLY A 10 -21.49 -14.26 -17.88
N GLU A 11 -21.88 -14.86 -16.78
CA GLU A 11 -23.17 -14.65 -16.11
C GLU A 11 -22.95 -14.16 -14.68
N GLU A 12 -23.92 -13.46 -14.14
CA GLU A 12 -23.94 -13.04 -12.75
C GLU A 12 -24.07 -14.23 -11.81
N ASP A 13 -23.39 -14.14 -10.68
CA ASP A 13 -23.47 -15.16 -9.63
C ASP A 13 -24.80 -15.03 -8.87
N PHE A 14 -25.40 -16.17 -8.52
CA PHE A 14 -26.66 -16.21 -7.78
C PHE A 14 -26.63 -17.22 -6.63
N VAL A 15 -27.49 -17.01 -5.67
CA VAL A 15 -27.72 -17.94 -4.55
C VAL A 15 -28.90 -18.86 -4.90
N ASP A 16 -28.61 -20.07 -5.25
CA ASP A 16 -29.59 -21.11 -5.56
C ASP A 16 -30.25 -21.61 -4.26
N VAL A 17 -31.44 -21.13 -3.98
CA VAL A 17 -32.17 -21.41 -2.73
C VAL A 17 -32.81 -22.81 -2.78
N ASN A 18 -33.19 -23.29 -3.95
CA ASN A 18 -33.89 -24.58 -4.11
C ASN A 18 -32.97 -25.73 -4.55
N GLY A 19 -31.70 -25.45 -4.90
CA GLY A 19 -30.69 -26.45 -5.25
C GLY A 19 -30.86 -27.08 -6.65
N ASN A 20 -31.53 -26.36 -7.58
CA ASN A 20 -31.78 -26.87 -8.93
C ASN A 20 -30.72 -26.46 -9.97
N ASN A 21 -29.74 -25.58 -9.60
CA ASN A 21 -28.71 -24.99 -10.44
C ASN A 21 -29.23 -24.15 -11.61
N ILE A 22 -30.41 -23.54 -11.46
CA ILE A 22 -31.04 -22.66 -12.43
C ILE A 22 -31.53 -21.43 -11.67
N TYR A 23 -31.24 -20.25 -12.19
CA TYR A 23 -31.79 -19.03 -11.60
C TYR A 23 -33.30 -18.95 -11.81
N ASP A 24 -34.07 -18.84 -10.72
CA ASP A 24 -35.52 -18.75 -10.76
C ASP A 24 -36.12 -17.89 -9.63
N ALA A 25 -37.44 -17.87 -9.54
CA ALA A 25 -38.16 -17.06 -8.57
C ALA A 25 -37.85 -17.49 -7.13
N GLY A 26 -37.22 -16.62 -6.36
CA GLY A 26 -36.81 -16.84 -4.98
C GLY A 26 -35.30 -16.79 -4.80
N ASP A 27 -34.53 -16.92 -5.86
CA ASP A 27 -33.08 -16.77 -5.85
C ASP A 27 -32.69 -15.28 -5.80
N SER A 28 -31.56 -15.02 -5.21
CA SER A 28 -30.93 -13.70 -5.20
C SER A 28 -29.64 -13.72 -5.99
N PHE A 29 -29.29 -12.64 -6.64
CA PHE A 29 -28.08 -12.52 -7.45
C PHE A 29 -27.28 -11.28 -7.10
N THR A 30 -26.01 -11.28 -7.52
CA THR A 30 -25.15 -10.12 -7.43
C THR A 30 -25.23 -9.33 -8.73
N ASP A 31 -25.99 -8.24 -8.70
CA ASP A 31 -26.20 -7.37 -9.86
C ASP A 31 -24.91 -6.61 -10.19
N LEU A 32 -24.24 -7.00 -11.26
CA LEU A 32 -22.94 -6.49 -11.67
C LEU A 32 -23.11 -5.39 -12.74
N GLY A 33 -22.82 -4.17 -12.37
CA GLY A 33 -22.69 -3.10 -13.34
C GLY A 33 -21.53 -3.30 -14.32
N ARG A 34 -21.39 -2.37 -15.27
CA ARG A 34 -20.32 -2.36 -16.26
C ARG A 34 -18.94 -2.49 -15.61
N ALA A 35 -18.07 -3.29 -16.18
CA ALA A 35 -16.68 -3.36 -15.74
C ALA A 35 -15.91 -2.09 -16.14
N PHE A 36 -15.05 -1.59 -15.27
CA PHE A 36 -14.17 -0.46 -15.53
C PHE A 36 -12.78 -0.73 -14.95
N ARG A 37 -11.79 0.00 -15.43
CA ARG A 37 -10.44 -0.05 -14.90
C ARG A 37 -10.23 1.14 -13.99
N ASP A 38 -10.14 0.88 -12.69
CA ASP A 38 -9.75 1.87 -11.70
C ASP A 38 -8.26 2.20 -11.86
N ASP A 39 -7.96 3.40 -12.29
CA ASP A 39 -6.60 3.85 -12.58
C ASP A 39 -5.90 4.53 -11.39
N ASN A 40 -6.64 4.82 -10.32
CA ASN A 40 -6.13 5.53 -9.14
C ASN A 40 -6.45 4.88 -7.77
N PRO A 41 -6.42 3.56 -7.62
CA PRO A 41 -6.87 2.85 -6.42
C PRO A 41 -6.18 3.28 -5.11
N ALA A 42 -5.19 4.16 -5.17
CA ALA A 42 -4.47 4.69 -4.01
C ALA A 42 -5.10 5.95 -3.40
N ASN A 43 -6.04 6.58 -4.07
CA ASN A 43 -6.71 7.80 -3.59
C ASN A 43 -7.93 7.49 -2.73
N GLU A 44 -8.23 6.23 -2.54
CA GLU A 44 -9.41 5.80 -1.83
C GLU A 44 -9.17 5.65 -0.32
N THR A 45 -10.19 5.99 0.46
CA THR A 45 -10.12 6.07 1.92
C THR A 45 -9.70 4.73 2.53
N GLY A 46 -8.63 4.73 3.33
CA GLY A 46 -8.17 3.55 4.06
C GLY A 46 -7.03 2.75 3.40
N GLY A 47 -6.52 3.20 2.25
CA GLY A 47 -5.35 2.55 1.60
C GLY A 47 -5.63 1.16 1.01
N LEU A 48 -6.90 0.73 1.00
CA LEU A 48 -7.36 -0.43 0.26
C LEU A 48 -7.94 0.06 -1.07
N PRO A 49 -7.67 -0.64 -2.18
CA PRO A 49 -8.29 -0.32 -3.44
C PRO A 49 -9.82 -0.54 -3.33
N VAL A 50 -10.55 0.53 -3.16
CA VAL A 50 -12.00 0.54 -3.35
C VAL A 50 -12.23 0.68 -4.84
N TYR A 51 -13.02 -0.20 -5.40
CA TYR A 51 -13.33 -0.20 -6.82
C TYR A 51 -14.40 0.88 -7.10
N THR A 52 -13.95 2.13 -7.23
CA THR A 52 -14.78 3.31 -7.49
C THR A 52 -14.43 3.90 -8.85
N TYR A 53 -15.43 4.18 -9.66
CA TYR A 53 -15.24 4.77 -10.98
C TYR A 53 -14.99 6.28 -10.89
N ASP A 54 -13.94 6.75 -11.54
CA ASP A 54 -13.65 8.16 -11.76
C ASP A 54 -13.83 8.59 -13.22
N THR A 55 -14.14 9.86 -13.43
CA THR A 55 -14.34 10.39 -14.78
C THR A 55 -13.09 10.21 -15.64
N GLY A 56 -13.26 9.54 -16.77
CA GLY A 56 -12.19 9.32 -17.75
C GLY A 56 -11.51 7.95 -17.66
N GLU A 57 -11.84 7.15 -16.68
CA GLU A 57 -11.38 5.76 -16.61
C GLU A 57 -12.02 4.91 -17.71
N PHE A 58 -11.27 3.88 -18.11
CA PHE A 58 -11.75 2.96 -19.14
C PHE A 58 -12.92 2.14 -18.62
N GLN A 59 -14.03 2.16 -19.34
CA GLN A 59 -15.19 1.28 -19.13
C GLN A 59 -15.26 0.25 -20.26
N VAL A 60 -15.60 -0.98 -19.93
CA VAL A 60 -15.86 -2.02 -20.93
C VAL A 60 -17.12 -1.64 -21.72
N PRO A 61 -17.05 -1.54 -23.05
CA PRO A 61 -18.23 -1.23 -23.86
C PRO A 61 -19.29 -2.33 -23.75
N ARG A 62 -20.41 -2.05 -23.11
CA ARG A 62 -21.51 -2.97 -23.00
C ARG A 62 -22.83 -2.28 -23.34
N VAL A 63 -23.61 -2.91 -24.19
CA VAL A 63 -24.84 -2.27 -24.73
C VAL A 63 -25.99 -2.30 -23.71
N SER A 64 -26.04 -3.28 -22.84
CA SER A 64 -27.15 -3.51 -21.89
C SER A 64 -27.02 -2.81 -20.55
N ALA A 65 -25.80 -2.48 -20.12
CA ALA A 65 -25.57 -1.85 -18.83
C ALA A 65 -25.40 -0.32 -18.92
N ALA A 66 -25.94 0.41 -17.95
CA ALA A 66 -25.73 1.84 -17.83
C ALA A 66 -24.25 2.21 -17.73
N ALA A 67 -23.88 3.40 -18.21
CA ALA A 67 -22.53 3.93 -18.01
C ALA A 67 -22.25 4.17 -16.53
N CYS A 68 -21.02 3.96 -16.11
CA CYS A 68 -20.60 4.24 -14.75
C CYS A 68 -20.65 5.73 -14.44
N VAL A 69 -20.99 6.09 -13.21
CA VAL A 69 -21.06 7.48 -12.73
C VAL A 69 -19.89 7.72 -11.77
N ALA A 70 -19.16 8.80 -11.99
CA ALA A 70 -18.00 9.17 -11.15
C ALA A 70 -18.38 9.30 -9.67
N GLY A 71 -17.51 8.80 -8.79
CA GLY A 71 -17.71 8.80 -7.34
C GLY A 71 -18.72 7.75 -6.83
N SER A 72 -19.22 6.89 -7.72
CA SER A 72 -20.00 5.71 -7.38
C SER A 72 -19.50 4.50 -8.15
N GLY A 73 -19.98 3.32 -7.85
CA GLY A 73 -19.75 2.16 -8.70
C GLY A 73 -20.57 2.21 -10.00
N CYS A 74 -20.42 1.21 -10.82
CA CYS A 74 -21.29 1.01 -11.96
C CYS A 74 -22.54 0.24 -11.51
N VAL A 75 -23.70 0.83 -11.69
CA VAL A 75 -24.97 0.23 -11.29
C VAL A 75 -25.33 -0.89 -12.27
N GLY A 76 -25.77 -2.02 -11.74
CA GLY A 76 -26.32 -3.10 -12.55
C GLY A 76 -27.63 -2.75 -13.22
N ASP A 77 -28.19 -3.65 -13.98
CA ASP A 77 -29.44 -3.45 -14.72
C ASP A 77 -30.68 -3.97 -13.99
N GLY A 78 -30.48 -4.60 -12.84
CA GLY A 78 -31.55 -5.18 -12.01
C GLY A 78 -32.10 -6.50 -12.52
N VAL A 79 -31.46 -7.10 -13.52
CA VAL A 79 -31.93 -8.34 -14.16
C VAL A 79 -30.76 -9.32 -14.22
N TRP A 80 -30.95 -10.50 -13.64
CA TRP A 80 -29.95 -11.58 -13.74
C TRP A 80 -29.68 -11.93 -15.20
N GLY A 81 -28.41 -12.02 -15.56
CA GLY A 81 -28.05 -12.33 -16.93
C GLY A 81 -26.56 -12.24 -17.23
N ALA A 82 -26.26 -11.94 -18.47
CA ALA A 82 -24.90 -11.80 -18.94
C ALA A 82 -24.19 -10.63 -18.23
N ALA A 83 -22.99 -10.86 -17.72
CA ALA A 83 -22.17 -9.86 -17.03
C ALA A 83 -20.70 -9.91 -17.45
N ASP A 84 -19.97 -8.80 -17.27
CA ASP A 84 -18.51 -8.81 -17.41
C ASP A 84 -17.89 -9.32 -16.10
N VAL A 85 -17.61 -10.64 -16.06
CA VAL A 85 -16.81 -11.23 -14.97
C VAL A 85 -15.42 -10.65 -15.04
N ARG A 86 -14.94 -10.05 -13.93
CA ARG A 86 -13.76 -9.20 -13.95
C ARG A 86 -12.86 -9.38 -12.74
N LYS A 87 -11.57 -9.12 -12.97
CA LYS A 87 -10.56 -8.98 -11.93
C LYS A 87 -9.62 -7.85 -12.30
N GLN A 88 -9.30 -7.00 -11.33
CA GLN A 88 -8.28 -5.97 -11.48
C GLN A 88 -7.06 -6.28 -10.62
N ALA A 89 -5.89 -5.88 -11.10
CA ALA A 89 -4.66 -5.87 -10.36
C ALA A 89 -3.89 -4.58 -10.63
N THR A 90 -3.25 -4.04 -9.62
CA THR A 90 -2.32 -2.91 -9.77
C THR A 90 -0.90 -3.41 -9.67
N ILE A 91 -0.09 -3.08 -10.68
CA ILE A 91 1.33 -3.40 -10.74
C ILE A 91 2.12 -2.13 -10.41
N VAL A 92 3.00 -2.20 -9.43
CA VAL A 92 3.91 -1.11 -9.05
C VAL A 92 5.28 -1.37 -9.65
N PHE A 93 5.72 -0.49 -10.56
CA PHE A 93 7.09 -0.47 -11.06
C PHE A 93 7.92 0.42 -10.13
N ALA A 94 8.45 -0.16 -9.06
CA ALA A 94 9.26 0.54 -8.08
C ALA A 94 10.71 0.68 -8.54
N THR A 95 11.33 1.80 -8.20
CA THR A 95 12.79 1.97 -8.37
C THR A 95 13.55 1.28 -7.25
N GLY A 96 14.81 0.90 -7.49
CA GLY A 96 15.65 0.30 -6.46
C GLY A 96 16.16 1.30 -5.40
N SER A 97 16.10 2.61 -5.69
CA SER A 97 16.49 3.67 -4.74
C SER A 97 15.32 4.04 -3.83
N SER A 98 15.55 4.11 -2.54
CA SER A 98 14.54 4.52 -1.58
C SER A 98 14.61 6.02 -1.25
N THR A 99 13.45 6.59 -0.96
CA THR A 99 13.28 7.84 -0.23
C THR A 99 12.98 7.46 1.22
N ILE A 100 13.80 7.95 2.14
CA ILE A 100 13.70 7.69 3.58
C ILE A 100 13.24 8.99 4.23
N VAL A 101 12.02 9.00 4.75
CA VAL A 101 11.46 10.13 5.52
C VAL A 101 11.18 9.65 6.93
N GLY A 102 11.58 10.44 7.92
CA GLY A 102 11.35 10.05 9.31
C GLY A 102 11.32 11.23 10.26
N THR A 103 10.66 11.01 11.38
CA THR A 103 10.69 11.87 12.57
C THR A 103 11.19 11.04 13.75
N ALA A 104 12.09 11.60 14.56
CA ALA A 104 12.61 10.91 15.72
C ALA A 104 12.46 11.79 16.97
N SER A 105 11.99 11.15 18.04
CA SER A 105 12.08 11.65 19.42
C SER A 105 13.17 10.90 20.17
N ALA A 106 13.40 11.22 21.42
CA ALA A 106 14.39 10.53 22.25
C ALA A 106 14.12 9.01 22.40
N THR A 107 12.88 8.56 22.18
CA THR A 107 12.46 7.17 22.44
C THR A 107 11.87 6.45 21.25
N MET A 108 11.54 7.16 20.15
CA MET A 108 10.83 6.58 19.01
C MET A 108 11.28 7.17 17.69
N LEU A 109 11.49 6.33 16.71
CA LEU A 109 11.69 6.67 15.31
C LEU A 109 10.48 6.21 14.50
N ASN A 110 9.82 7.16 13.83
CA ASN A 110 8.78 6.89 12.85
C ASN A 110 9.37 7.04 11.46
N LEU A 111 9.34 5.98 10.66
CA LEU A 111 9.90 5.94 9.31
C LEU A 111 8.80 5.73 8.28
N ILE A 112 8.95 6.40 7.14
CA ILE A 112 8.23 6.11 5.91
C ILE A 112 9.28 5.81 4.84
N ILE A 113 9.20 4.63 4.24
CA ILE A 113 10.10 4.17 3.18
C ILE A 113 9.28 4.04 1.90
N ALA A 114 9.67 4.81 0.90
CA ALA A 114 9.06 4.81 -0.43
C ALA A 114 10.14 4.68 -1.50
N ASP A 115 9.73 4.39 -2.72
CA ASP A 115 10.60 4.55 -3.86
C ASP A 115 10.73 6.05 -4.24
N ARG A 116 11.54 6.34 -5.25
CA ARG A 116 11.78 7.70 -5.76
C ARG A 116 10.49 8.42 -6.22
N ASN A 117 9.45 7.67 -6.58
CA ASN A 117 8.18 8.18 -7.08
C ASN A 117 7.07 8.16 -6.02
N GLY A 118 7.40 7.88 -4.76
CA GLY A 118 6.43 7.78 -3.67
C GLY A 118 5.63 6.48 -3.64
N ASN A 119 6.05 5.44 -4.39
CA ASN A 119 5.43 4.12 -4.35
C ASN A 119 6.09 3.23 -3.27
N SER A 120 5.49 2.07 -3.01
CA SER A 120 6.16 1.02 -2.24
C SER A 120 7.49 0.66 -2.89
N MET A 121 8.49 0.34 -2.08
CA MET A 121 9.74 -0.28 -2.55
C MET A 121 9.49 -1.69 -3.10
N PRO A 122 10.40 -2.24 -3.93
CA PRO A 122 10.32 -3.63 -4.34
C PRO A 122 10.17 -4.56 -3.14
N THR A 123 9.26 -5.53 -3.25
CA THR A 123 9.06 -6.57 -2.23
C THR A 123 10.38 -7.26 -1.89
N GLY A 124 10.64 -7.46 -0.61
CA GLY A 124 11.90 -8.05 -0.13
C GLY A 124 13.04 -7.04 0.06
N THR A 125 12.81 -5.73 -0.16
CA THR A 125 13.78 -4.70 0.23
C THR A 125 14.01 -4.77 1.74
N ASP A 126 15.28 -4.88 2.14
CA ASP A 126 15.67 -4.85 3.55
C ASP A 126 15.70 -3.41 4.06
N VAL A 127 15.17 -3.20 5.25
CA VAL A 127 15.24 -1.94 6.00
C VAL A 127 15.96 -2.24 7.31
N ALA A 128 17.05 -1.55 7.58
CA ALA A 128 17.86 -1.76 8.78
C ALA A 128 18.12 -0.44 9.51
N VAL A 129 18.04 -0.51 10.84
CA VAL A 129 18.49 0.53 11.76
C VAL A 129 19.44 -0.11 12.78
N ASP A 130 20.63 0.45 12.90
CA ASP A 130 21.63 -0.07 13.85
C ASP A 130 21.13 0.05 15.29
N ALA A 131 21.57 -0.86 16.14
CA ALA A 131 21.38 -0.72 17.58
C ALA A 131 22.06 0.56 18.08
N GLY A 132 21.37 1.28 18.95
CA GLY A 132 21.94 2.39 19.68
C GLY A 132 22.91 1.91 20.76
N THR A 133 23.95 2.66 20.99
CA THR A 133 24.71 2.56 22.24
C THR A 133 24.13 3.59 23.21
N ALA A 134 23.83 3.19 24.43
CA ALA A 134 23.48 4.16 25.48
C ALA A 134 24.51 5.29 25.46
N GLY A 135 24.05 6.52 25.27
CA GLY A 135 24.94 7.67 25.11
C GLY A 135 25.99 7.72 26.20
N SER A 136 27.23 7.97 25.83
CA SER A 136 28.29 8.22 26.78
C SER A 136 27.89 9.42 27.64
N THR A 137 27.49 9.16 28.86
CA THR A 137 27.31 10.23 29.83
C THR A 137 28.69 10.80 30.14
N SER A 138 28.91 12.08 29.82
CA SER A 138 30.05 12.84 30.34
C SER A 138 30.11 12.71 31.87
N PRO A 139 31.29 12.75 32.50
CA PRO A 139 31.42 12.72 33.95
C PRO A 139 30.52 13.72 34.69
N ASN A 140 30.04 14.73 34.00
CA ASN A 140 29.14 15.79 34.51
C ASN A 140 27.63 15.50 34.21
N GLY A 141 27.27 14.30 33.77
CA GLY A 141 25.87 13.91 33.53
C GLY A 141 25.25 14.50 32.23
N ALA A 142 25.98 15.27 31.44
CA ALA A 142 25.48 15.81 30.19
C ALA A 142 25.61 14.75 29.07
N THR A 143 24.48 14.40 28.46
CA THR A 143 24.47 13.59 27.24
C THR A 143 24.79 14.48 26.02
N THR A 144 25.87 14.16 25.33
CA THR A 144 26.24 14.87 24.10
C THR A 144 25.47 14.29 22.92
N PRO A 145 24.86 15.11 22.04
CA PRO A 145 24.27 14.62 20.81
C PRO A 145 25.29 13.80 19.99
N GLY A 146 24.87 12.65 19.51
CA GLY A 146 25.71 11.75 18.75
C GLY A 146 24.90 10.72 17.98
N LYS A 147 25.57 9.68 17.50
CA LYS A 147 24.86 8.55 16.89
C LYS A 147 24.07 7.82 17.97
N CYS A 148 22.78 7.72 17.79
CA CYS A 148 21.92 6.84 18.57
C CYS A 148 21.27 5.80 17.65
N GLY A 149 20.41 4.92 18.14
CA GLY A 149 19.81 3.89 17.30
C GLY A 149 18.68 3.15 17.97
N ALA A 150 18.22 2.08 17.35
CA ALA A 150 17.18 1.23 17.88
C ALA A 150 17.60 0.60 19.22
N ASP A 151 16.63 0.32 20.09
CA ASP A 151 16.87 -0.42 21.36
C ASP A 151 17.55 -1.77 21.11
N LYS A 152 17.14 -2.43 20.01
CA LYS A 152 17.85 -3.59 19.44
C LYS A 152 18.03 -3.33 17.95
N ALA A 153 19.07 -3.91 17.33
CA ALA A 153 19.24 -3.83 15.88
C ALA A 153 17.94 -4.21 15.17
N PHE A 154 17.40 -3.27 14.42
CA PHE A 154 16.14 -3.46 13.69
C PHE A 154 16.45 -3.91 12.27
N SER A 155 15.75 -4.95 11.82
CA SER A 155 15.76 -5.40 10.44
C SER A 155 14.36 -5.87 10.05
N ALA A 156 13.87 -5.41 8.91
CA ALA A 156 12.58 -5.83 8.35
C ALA A 156 12.66 -5.90 6.82
N LYS A 157 11.85 -6.76 6.24
CA LYS A 157 11.66 -6.81 4.77
C LYS A 157 10.35 -6.14 4.39
N ILE A 158 10.41 -5.33 3.35
CA ILE A 158 9.19 -4.72 2.80
C ILE A 158 8.34 -5.80 2.15
N ALA A 159 7.08 -5.84 2.56
CA ALA A 159 6.07 -6.74 2.04
C ALA A 159 5.53 -6.26 0.67
N ASN A 160 4.80 -7.13 -0.03
CA ASN A 160 4.08 -6.74 -1.25
C ASN A 160 2.88 -5.85 -0.89
N THR A 161 3.04 -4.55 -1.08
CA THR A 161 2.03 -3.53 -0.78
C THR A 161 2.03 -2.45 -1.86
N LEU A 162 0.93 -1.74 -2.02
CA LEU A 162 0.81 -0.62 -2.95
C LEU A 162 1.27 0.70 -2.31
N ALA A 163 1.19 0.81 -1.00
CA ALA A 163 1.54 2.01 -0.24
C ALA A 163 3.00 1.98 0.25
N PRO A 164 3.63 3.13 0.51
CA PRO A 164 4.89 3.21 1.23
C PRO A 164 4.84 2.47 2.56
N SER A 165 5.95 1.83 2.92
CA SER A 165 6.04 1.09 4.18
C SER A 165 6.33 2.03 5.34
N GLN A 166 5.67 1.78 6.48
CA GLN A 166 5.83 2.56 7.70
C GLN A 166 6.38 1.68 8.82
N PHE A 167 7.30 2.22 9.62
CA PHE A 167 7.90 1.54 10.74
C PHE A 167 7.96 2.46 11.95
N ASN A 168 7.62 1.93 13.12
CA ASN A 168 7.77 2.59 14.41
C ASN A 168 8.81 1.79 15.21
N ILE A 169 9.96 2.39 15.46
CA ILE A 169 11.14 1.72 16.01
C ILE A 169 11.52 2.38 17.33
N PRO A 170 11.47 1.65 18.46
CA PRO A 170 11.96 2.16 19.73
C PRO A 170 13.45 2.52 19.66
N LEU A 171 13.80 3.66 20.23
CA LEU A 171 15.16 4.18 20.26
C LEU A 171 15.74 4.17 21.68
N VAL A 172 17.07 4.11 21.75
CA VAL A 172 17.85 4.19 23.00
C VAL A 172 19.08 5.06 22.81
N GLY A 173 19.46 5.75 23.87
CA GLY A 173 20.63 6.62 23.88
C GLY A 173 20.49 7.90 23.03
N CYS A 174 19.24 8.30 22.71
CA CYS A 174 18.97 9.47 21.92
C CYS A 174 18.64 10.67 22.79
N VAL A 175 19.19 11.81 22.41
CA VAL A 175 18.86 13.15 22.95
C VAL A 175 18.61 14.09 21.77
N ALA A 176 18.02 15.23 22.02
CA ALA A 176 17.81 16.24 20.96
C ALA A 176 19.13 16.57 20.25
N GLY A 177 19.11 16.61 18.94
CA GLY A 177 20.30 16.76 18.09
C GLY A 177 21.07 15.48 17.80
N SER A 178 20.74 14.35 18.44
CA SER A 178 21.28 13.02 18.04
C SER A 178 20.77 12.62 16.66
N PHE A 179 21.43 11.65 16.05
CA PHE A 179 21.03 11.15 14.73
C PHE A 179 20.96 9.64 14.66
N VAL A 180 20.01 9.14 13.88
CA VAL A 180 19.79 7.71 13.62
C VAL A 180 20.06 7.45 12.14
N ASN A 181 20.91 6.45 11.86
CA ASN A 181 21.15 6.00 10.50
C ASN A 181 20.19 4.86 10.11
N VAL A 182 19.60 5.03 8.94
CA VAL A 182 18.71 4.05 8.31
C VAL A 182 19.34 3.57 7.02
N THR A 183 19.37 2.28 6.81
CA THR A 183 19.87 1.67 5.57
C THR A 183 18.77 0.86 4.94
N THR A 184 18.58 1.01 3.62
CA THR A 184 17.73 0.13 2.84
C THR A 184 18.57 -0.56 1.77
N THR A 185 18.28 -1.85 1.53
CA THR A 185 18.94 -2.64 0.48
C THR A 185 17.85 -3.28 -0.38
N SER A 186 17.76 -2.86 -1.65
CA SER A 186 16.80 -3.46 -2.59
C SER A 186 17.19 -4.90 -2.94
N PRO A 187 16.26 -5.73 -3.44
CA PRO A 187 16.58 -7.10 -3.90
C PRO A 187 17.65 -7.14 -5.00
N ALA A 188 17.79 -6.05 -5.76
CA ALA A 188 18.85 -5.89 -6.76
C ALA A 188 20.22 -5.47 -6.16
N GLY A 189 20.32 -5.38 -4.82
CA GLY A 189 21.54 -5.01 -4.12
C GLY A 189 21.84 -3.51 -4.05
N LEU A 190 20.91 -2.63 -4.51
CA LEU A 190 21.11 -1.20 -4.40
C LEU A 190 20.90 -0.73 -2.96
N VAL A 191 21.90 -0.08 -2.37
CA VAL A 191 21.89 0.41 -1.00
C VAL A 191 21.61 1.92 -0.98
N THR A 192 20.61 2.31 -0.20
CA THR A 192 20.35 3.73 0.12
C THR A 192 20.53 3.94 1.62
N ARG A 193 21.18 5.05 2.00
CA ARG A 193 21.36 5.44 3.39
C ARG A 193 20.72 6.79 3.65
N GLY A 194 20.03 6.88 4.78
CA GLY A 194 19.43 8.12 5.26
C GLY A 194 19.76 8.36 6.73
N THR A 195 19.65 9.60 7.15
CA THR A 195 19.88 10.02 8.53
C THR A 195 18.67 10.79 9.02
N VAL A 196 18.16 10.44 10.19
CA VAL A 196 17.05 11.15 10.85
C VAL A 196 17.59 11.79 12.12
N VAL A 197 17.34 13.09 12.28
CA VAL A 197 17.78 13.86 13.47
C VAL A 197 16.67 13.82 14.52
N VAL A 198 17.07 13.58 15.77
CA VAL A 198 16.19 13.57 16.93
C VAL A 198 15.85 15.02 17.31
N GLN A 199 14.56 15.30 17.41
CA GLN A 199 14.01 16.60 17.82
C GLN A 199 13.74 16.66 19.32
#